data_bd8ba955cbe3406d1bccc5a96d1c3dcc
#
_entry.id   bd8ba955cbe3406d1bccc5a96d1c3dcc
#
_cell.length_a   1.000
_cell.length_b   1.000
_cell.length_c   1.000
_cell.angle_alpha   90.00
_cell.angle_beta   90.00
_cell.angle_gamma   90.00
#
_symmetry.space_group_name_H-M   'P 1'
#
loop_
_entity.id
_entity.type
_entity.pdbx_description
1 polymer ?
#
loop_
_entity_poly.entity_id
_entity_poly.type
_entity_poly.pdbx_seq_one_letter_code
_entity_poly.pdbx_strand_id
1 'polypeptide(L)'
;VCALARTAKPLTDKRSPLLRVTETPVRIAVAKDRAFCFYYEDNFDVLRELGAEIVPFSPVNDEKLPENIDGLYLGGGYPELYEKQLENNKNMRESVKNAIHSGLPTIAECGGFLYLLESLDGAAMAGVLPAKAHMMHRLQPFGYVTLTANCDNLLCKEGENFPAHEFHYAQAVD
;
A
#
# COMPACT_ATOMS: atom_id res chain seq x y z
N VAL A 1 -2.32 30.85 15.03
CA VAL A 1 -2.06 30.02 13.85
C VAL A 1 -2.59 30.72 12.61
N CYS A 2 -3.91 31.08 12.50
CA CYS A 2 -4.49 31.68 11.29
C CYS A 2 -3.86 33.03 10.91
N ALA A 3 -3.51 33.88 11.90
CA ALA A 3 -2.85 35.16 11.64
C ALA A 3 -1.45 34.95 11.01
N LEU A 4 -0.69 33.97 11.54
CA LEU A 4 0.61 33.60 11.01
C LEU A 4 0.52 33.00 9.61
N ALA A 5 -0.48 32.14 9.36
CA ALA A 5 -0.68 31.56 8.05
C ALA A 5 -0.96 32.61 6.95
N ARG A 6 -1.67 33.70 7.30
CA ARG A 6 -1.93 34.82 6.37
C ARG A 6 -0.68 35.63 6.00
N THR A 7 0.38 35.55 6.78
CA THR A 7 1.68 36.21 6.50
C THR A 7 2.63 35.31 5.72
N ALA A 8 2.30 34.05 5.49
CA ALA A 8 3.11 33.14 4.69
C ALA A 8 3.20 33.64 3.23
N LYS A 9 4.40 33.59 2.68
CA LYS A 9 4.59 33.90 1.25
C LYS A 9 3.92 32.81 0.41
N PRO A 10 3.30 33.18 -0.74
CA PRO A 10 2.80 32.20 -1.67
C PRO A 10 3.92 31.24 -2.10
N LEU A 11 3.66 29.94 -2.03
CA LEU A 11 4.53 28.95 -2.62
C LEU A 11 4.29 28.98 -4.15
N THR A 12 5.37 29.16 -4.91
CA THR A 12 5.31 29.00 -6.37
C THR A 12 5.61 27.56 -6.69
N ASP A 13 4.64 26.85 -7.25
CA ASP A 13 4.88 25.52 -7.80
C ASP A 13 5.80 25.66 -9.03
N LYS A 14 6.97 25.03 -8.95
CA LYS A 14 7.97 25.01 -10.02
C LYS A 14 8.07 23.62 -10.67
N ARG A 15 7.15 22.71 -10.35
CA ARG A 15 7.17 21.39 -10.97
C ARG A 15 6.91 21.53 -12.47
N SER A 16 7.77 20.93 -13.26
CA SER A 16 7.44 20.68 -14.68
C SER A 16 6.33 19.62 -14.72
N PRO A 17 5.35 19.77 -15.61
CA PRO A 17 4.35 18.74 -15.83
C PRO A 17 5.02 17.40 -16.11
N LEU A 18 4.53 16.34 -15.51
CA LEU A 18 4.97 14.99 -15.87
C LEU A 18 4.41 14.63 -17.25
N LEU A 19 5.23 13.97 -18.05
CA LEU A 19 4.77 13.45 -19.33
C LEU A 19 3.96 12.18 -19.07
N ARG A 20 2.75 12.14 -19.60
CA ARG A 20 1.93 10.93 -19.58
C ARG A 20 2.68 9.77 -20.23
N VAL A 21 2.76 8.65 -19.56
CA VAL A 21 3.54 7.48 -20.00
C VAL A 21 2.71 6.46 -20.79
N THR A 22 1.39 6.61 -20.80
CA THR A 22 0.49 5.71 -21.51
C THR A 22 -0.72 6.45 -22.08
N GLU A 23 -1.15 6.07 -23.28
CA GLU A 23 -2.39 6.58 -23.91
C GLU A 23 -3.64 5.93 -23.26
N THR A 24 -3.57 4.62 -22.97
CA THR A 24 -4.64 3.90 -22.29
C THR A 24 -4.43 3.99 -20.78
N PRO A 25 -5.43 4.43 -20.01
CA PRO A 25 -5.33 4.48 -18.56
C PRO A 25 -4.97 3.13 -17.96
N VAL A 26 -3.97 3.11 -17.07
CA VAL A 26 -3.64 1.95 -16.22
C VAL A 26 -4.51 2.02 -14.97
N ARG A 27 -5.32 1.03 -14.74
CA ARG A 27 -6.27 1.00 -13.63
C ARG A 27 -5.63 0.37 -12.40
N ILE A 28 -5.37 1.19 -11.38
CA ILE A 28 -4.74 0.76 -10.12
C ILE A 28 -5.81 0.69 -9.03
N ALA A 29 -6.11 -0.53 -8.56
CA ALA A 29 -6.95 -0.71 -7.39
C ALA A 29 -6.18 -0.29 -6.13
N VAL A 30 -6.78 0.57 -5.32
CA VAL A 30 -6.16 1.10 -4.10
C VAL A 30 -7.03 0.76 -2.90
N ALA A 31 -6.47 0.01 -1.93
CA ALA A 31 -7.16 -0.25 -0.67
C ALA A 31 -7.34 1.06 0.10
N LYS A 32 -8.58 1.50 0.27
CA LYS A 32 -8.87 2.81 0.90
C LYS A 32 -10.10 2.70 1.80
N ASP A 33 -9.85 2.42 3.09
CA ASP A 33 -10.86 2.38 4.14
C ASP A 33 -10.22 2.70 5.50
N ARG A 34 -10.89 2.32 6.59
CA ARG A 34 -10.40 2.60 7.95
C ARG A 34 -9.18 1.77 8.34
N ALA A 35 -9.00 0.60 7.74
CA ALA A 35 -7.85 -0.26 7.97
C ALA A 35 -6.64 0.16 7.11
N PHE A 36 -6.89 0.80 5.95
CA PHE A 36 -5.88 1.21 4.97
C PHE A 36 -6.08 2.68 4.63
N CYS A 37 -5.40 3.58 5.36
CA CYS A 37 -5.67 5.02 5.30
C CYS A 37 -4.40 5.89 5.19
N PHE A 38 -3.21 5.31 5.19
CA PHE A 38 -1.97 6.07 5.08
C PHE A 38 -1.55 6.21 3.63
N TYR A 39 -1.94 7.33 3.04
CA TYR A 39 -1.59 7.71 1.69
C TYR A 39 -1.25 9.19 1.62
N TYR A 40 -0.33 9.54 0.75
CA TYR A 40 -0.08 10.91 0.36
C TYR A 40 -0.87 11.19 -0.91
N GLU A 41 -1.76 12.16 -0.88
CA GLU A 41 -2.59 12.51 -2.06
C GLU A 41 -1.71 12.95 -3.24
N ASP A 42 -0.58 13.59 -2.95
CA ASP A 42 0.41 13.97 -3.97
C ASP A 42 0.90 12.76 -4.80
N ASN A 43 1.02 11.57 -4.19
CA ASN A 43 1.38 10.35 -4.91
C ASN A 43 0.28 9.95 -5.89
N PHE A 44 -0.98 10.07 -5.50
CA PHE A 44 -2.09 9.80 -6.40
C PHE A 44 -2.17 10.82 -7.53
N ASP A 45 -1.87 12.08 -7.27
CA ASP A 45 -1.83 13.12 -8.30
C ASP A 45 -0.73 12.83 -9.32
N VAL A 46 0.46 12.44 -8.87
CA VAL A 46 1.56 11.99 -9.74
C VAL A 46 1.13 10.79 -10.60
N LEU A 47 0.51 9.77 -10.01
CA LEU A 47 0.03 8.60 -10.76
C LEU A 47 -1.02 8.98 -11.81
N ARG A 48 -1.97 9.87 -11.47
CA ARG A 48 -2.98 10.38 -12.42
C ARG A 48 -2.33 11.18 -13.57
N GLU A 49 -1.38 12.05 -13.27
CA GLU A 49 -0.63 12.78 -14.29
C GLU A 49 0.09 11.84 -15.25
N LEU A 50 0.67 10.74 -14.74
CA LEU A 50 1.33 9.72 -15.54
C LEU A 50 0.37 8.86 -16.37
N GLY A 51 -0.93 8.90 -16.11
CA GLY A 51 -1.97 8.21 -16.86
C GLY A 51 -2.69 7.10 -16.11
N ALA A 52 -2.51 6.99 -14.78
CA ALA A 52 -3.25 6.01 -14.01
C ALA A 52 -4.69 6.48 -13.68
N GLU A 53 -5.60 5.52 -13.63
CA GLU A 53 -6.91 5.64 -13.01
C GLU A 53 -6.86 4.98 -11.62
N ILE A 54 -7.12 5.75 -10.58
CA ILE A 54 -7.15 5.26 -9.20
C ILE A 54 -8.55 4.73 -8.90
N VAL A 55 -8.65 3.43 -8.62
CA VAL A 55 -9.91 2.72 -8.34
C VAL A 55 -9.91 2.32 -6.86
N PRO A 56 -10.53 3.10 -5.96
CA PRO A 56 -10.56 2.76 -4.54
C PRO A 56 -11.44 1.54 -4.29
N PHE A 57 -11.06 0.72 -3.32
CA PHE A 57 -11.86 -0.38 -2.79
C PHE A 57 -11.63 -0.54 -1.28
N SER A 58 -12.54 -1.22 -0.60
CA SER A 58 -12.47 -1.44 0.85
C SER A 58 -12.23 -2.93 1.16
N PRO A 59 -11.02 -3.32 1.59
CA PRO A 59 -10.79 -4.68 2.10
C PRO A 59 -11.71 -5.08 3.25
N VAL A 60 -12.18 -4.12 4.04
CA VAL A 60 -13.10 -4.38 5.16
C VAL A 60 -14.54 -4.62 4.71
N ASN A 61 -15.01 -3.90 3.66
CA ASN A 61 -16.45 -3.86 3.35
C ASN A 61 -16.83 -4.45 1.99
N ASP A 62 -15.93 -4.41 0.98
CA ASP A 62 -16.22 -4.92 -0.34
C ASP A 62 -16.00 -6.44 -0.39
N GLU A 63 -16.79 -7.15 -1.17
CA GLU A 63 -16.71 -8.61 -1.27
C GLU A 63 -15.54 -9.09 -2.13
N LYS A 64 -15.10 -8.30 -3.10
CA LYS A 64 -14.02 -8.65 -4.05
C LYS A 64 -13.30 -7.42 -4.58
N LEU A 65 -12.14 -7.62 -5.21
CA LEU A 65 -11.45 -6.58 -5.94
C LEU A 65 -12.30 -6.00 -7.08
N PRO A 66 -12.10 -4.72 -7.43
CA PRO A 66 -12.70 -4.14 -8.64
C PRO A 66 -12.31 -4.93 -9.90
N GLU A 67 -13.18 -4.92 -10.88
CA GLU A 67 -12.93 -5.58 -12.17
C GLU A 67 -12.05 -4.74 -13.09
N ASN A 68 -11.34 -5.40 -14.01
CA ASN A 68 -10.50 -4.77 -15.03
C ASN A 68 -9.42 -3.84 -14.43
N ILE A 69 -8.71 -4.34 -13.43
CA ILE A 69 -7.56 -3.64 -12.82
C ILE A 69 -6.25 -4.20 -13.39
N ASP A 70 -5.28 -3.32 -13.55
CA ASP A 70 -3.95 -3.63 -14.08
C ASP A 70 -2.88 -3.69 -12.98
N GLY A 71 -3.22 -3.19 -11.77
CA GLY A 71 -2.33 -3.18 -10.62
C GLY A 71 -3.08 -3.06 -9.30
N LEU A 72 -2.42 -3.42 -8.21
CA LEU A 72 -2.94 -3.38 -6.84
C LEU A 72 -1.99 -2.59 -5.94
N TYR A 73 -2.53 -1.63 -5.20
CA TYR A 73 -1.79 -0.89 -4.19
C TYR A 73 -2.47 -1.02 -2.82
N LEU A 74 -1.77 -1.68 -1.91
CA LEU A 74 -2.15 -1.87 -0.52
C LEU A 74 -1.23 -1.00 0.34
N GLY A 75 -1.69 0.17 0.73
CA GLY A 75 -0.91 1.11 1.54
C GLY A 75 -0.94 0.79 3.02
N GLY A 76 -0.35 1.69 3.81
CA GLY A 76 -0.31 1.58 5.26
C GLY A 76 -1.66 1.88 5.92
N GLY A 77 -1.70 1.59 7.20
CA GLY A 77 -2.87 1.81 8.05
C GLY A 77 -2.78 1.00 9.34
N TYR A 78 -3.94 0.61 9.83
CA TYR A 78 -4.10 -0.08 11.11
C TYR A 78 -4.92 -1.37 10.93
N PRO A 79 -4.46 -2.38 10.15
CA PRO A 79 -5.20 -3.63 9.95
C PRO A 79 -5.44 -4.39 11.26
N GLU A 80 -4.56 -4.24 12.26
CA GLU A 80 -4.70 -4.85 13.59
C GLU A 80 -5.94 -4.37 14.35
N LEU A 81 -6.43 -3.16 14.07
CA LEU A 81 -7.68 -2.66 14.66
C LEU A 81 -8.93 -3.22 13.98
N TYR A 82 -8.77 -3.83 12.83
CA TYR A 82 -9.85 -4.37 11.97
C TYR A 82 -9.64 -5.86 11.65
N GLU A 83 -8.80 -6.56 12.41
CA GLU A 83 -8.43 -7.94 12.16
C GLU A 83 -9.62 -8.88 11.98
N LYS A 84 -10.65 -8.76 12.84
CA LYS A 84 -11.86 -9.59 12.76
C LYS A 84 -12.69 -9.33 11.51
N GLN A 85 -12.79 -8.06 11.10
CA GLN A 85 -13.51 -7.69 9.88
C GLN A 85 -12.76 -8.22 8.65
N LEU A 86 -11.45 -8.05 8.62
CA LEU A 86 -10.58 -8.56 7.55
C LEU A 86 -10.60 -10.09 7.50
N GLU A 87 -10.51 -10.77 8.65
CA GLU A 87 -10.61 -12.22 8.76
C GLU A 87 -11.95 -12.73 8.24
N ASN A 88 -13.06 -12.09 8.64
CA ASN A 88 -14.41 -12.49 8.24
C ASN A 88 -14.68 -12.24 6.76
N ASN A 89 -13.98 -11.31 6.13
CA ASN A 89 -14.13 -11.02 4.70
C ASN A 89 -13.33 -12.01 3.83
N LYS A 90 -13.70 -13.29 3.91
CA LYS A 90 -13.04 -14.38 3.20
C LYS A 90 -13.02 -14.17 1.69
N ASN A 91 -14.12 -13.68 1.11
CA ASN A 91 -14.23 -13.48 -0.33
C ASN A 91 -13.20 -12.46 -0.83
N MET A 92 -13.03 -11.34 -0.13
CA MET A 92 -12.02 -10.33 -0.47
C MET A 92 -10.60 -10.91 -0.33
N ARG A 93 -10.31 -11.61 0.76
CA ARG A 93 -8.99 -12.24 0.96
C ARG A 93 -8.65 -13.22 -0.16
N GLU A 94 -9.59 -14.06 -0.56
CA GLU A 94 -9.43 -14.98 -1.69
C GLU A 94 -9.30 -14.24 -3.02
N SER A 95 -10.06 -13.16 -3.24
CA SER A 95 -9.96 -12.33 -4.43
C SER A 95 -8.55 -11.71 -4.57
N VAL A 96 -8.01 -11.13 -3.49
CA VAL A 96 -6.66 -10.57 -3.46
C VAL A 96 -5.62 -11.66 -3.70
N LYS A 97 -5.71 -12.77 -3.00
CA LYS A 97 -4.79 -13.90 -3.15
C LYS A 97 -4.74 -14.41 -4.58
N ASN A 98 -5.90 -14.68 -5.16
CA ASN A 98 -5.99 -15.21 -6.52
C ASN A 98 -5.47 -14.23 -7.57
N ALA A 99 -5.77 -12.95 -7.42
CA ALA A 99 -5.29 -11.91 -8.34
C ALA A 99 -3.75 -11.82 -8.33
N ILE A 100 -3.13 -11.80 -7.15
CA ILE A 100 -1.66 -11.75 -7.01
C ILE A 100 -1.01 -13.02 -7.54
N HIS A 101 -1.55 -14.21 -7.21
CA HIS A 101 -1.03 -15.48 -7.75
C HIS A 101 -1.21 -15.59 -9.26
N SER A 102 -2.18 -14.88 -9.85
CA SER A 102 -2.37 -14.78 -11.30
C SER A 102 -1.44 -13.76 -11.97
N GLY A 103 -0.56 -13.13 -11.21
CA GLY A 103 0.47 -12.20 -11.71
C GLY A 103 0.07 -10.73 -11.70
N LEU A 104 -0.99 -10.34 -10.96
CA LEU A 104 -1.33 -8.92 -10.84
C LEU A 104 -0.19 -8.15 -10.15
N PRO A 105 0.41 -7.14 -10.82
CA PRO A 105 1.44 -6.30 -10.22
C PRO A 105 0.92 -5.65 -8.93
N THR A 106 1.66 -5.83 -7.84
CA THR A 106 1.21 -5.41 -6.51
C THR A 106 2.30 -4.69 -5.74
N ILE A 107 1.95 -3.55 -5.14
CA ILE A 107 2.74 -2.87 -4.12
C ILE A 107 1.99 -2.99 -2.80
N ALA A 108 2.69 -3.39 -1.74
CA ALA A 108 2.15 -3.48 -0.39
C ALA A 108 3.11 -2.86 0.63
N GLU A 109 2.64 -1.89 1.39
CA GLU A 109 3.43 -1.15 2.36
C GLU A 109 2.84 -1.31 3.76
N CYS A 110 3.69 -1.53 4.77
CA CYS A 110 3.29 -1.50 6.18
C CYS A 110 2.03 -2.36 6.45
N GLY A 111 0.88 -1.75 6.75
CA GLY A 111 -0.39 -2.46 6.96
C GLY A 111 -0.82 -3.31 5.76
N GLY A 112 -0.57 -2.85 4.53
CA GLY A 112 -0.83 -3.62 3.32
C GLY A 112 0.04 -4.87 3.23
N PHE A 113 1.31 -4.79 3.64
CA PHE A 113 2.18 -5.96 3.75
C PHE A 113 1.64 -6.95 4.78
N LEU A 114 1.24 -6.47 5.97
CA LEU A 114 0.66 -7.34 7.01
C LEU A 114 -0.61 -8.07 6.52
N TYR A 115 -1.42 -7.42 5.70
CA TYR A 115 -2.62 -8.04 5.12
C TYR A 115 -2.29 -9.15 4.12
N LEU A 116 -1.12 -9.13 3.48
CA LEU A 116 -0.70 -10.21 2.56
C LEU A 116 -0.17 -11.45 3.26
N LEU A 117 0.13 -11.40 4.56
CA LEU A 117 0.63 -12.52 5.34
C LEU A 117 -0.45 -13.59 5.57
N GLU A 118 -0.08 -14.73 6.13
CA GLU A 118 -1.02 -15.78 6.55
C GLU A 118 -1.92 -15.31 7.69
N SER A 119 -1.34 -14.61 8.68
CA SER A 119 -2.10 -14.11 9.83
C SER A 119 -1.44 -12.90 10.47
N LEU A 120 -2.26 -12.11 11.17
CA LEU A 120 -1.88 -11.01 12.06
C LEU A 120 -2.52 -11.29 13.43
N ASP A 121 -1.70 -11.44 14.49
CA ASP A 121 -2.11 -11.82 15.85
C ASP A 121 -3.07 -13.04 15.91
N GLY A 122 -2.90 -13.95 14.97
CA GLY A 122 -3.72 -15.16 14.85
C GLY A 122 -4.96 -15.02 13.98
N ALA A 123 -5.39 -13.81 13.65
CA ALA A 123 -6.48 -13.57 12.69
C ALA A 123 -5.99 -13.85 11.25
N ALA A 124 -6.76 -14.61 10.48
CA ALA A 124 -6.39 -14.96 9.10
C ALA A 124 -6.42 -13.74 8.18
N MET A 125 -5.32 -13.54 7.44
CA MET A 125 -5.16 -12.51 6.42
C MET A 125 -5.23 -13.11 5.01
N ALA A 126 -4.78 -12.40 3.99
CA ALA A 126 -4.90 -12.87 2.60
C ALA A 126 -4.08 -14.12 2.29
N GLY A 127 -3.00 -14.38 3.02
CA GLY A 127 -2.20 -15.62 2.89
C GLY A 127 -1.49 -15.74 1.55
N VAL A 128 -1.02 -14.63 1.02
CA VAL A 128 -0.19 -14.57 -0.20
C VAL A 128 1.25 -14.94 0.13
N LEU A 129 1.75 -14.42 1.25
CA LEU A 129 3.11 -14.64 1.73
C LEU A 129 3.10 -15.63 2.90
N PRO A 130 3.98 -16.65 2.91
CA PRO A 130 4.00 -17.72 3.91
C PRO A 130 4.72 -17.25 5.20
N ALA A 131 4.19 -16.22 5.84
CA ALA A 131 4.70 -15.68 7.09
C ALA A 131 3.53 -15.19 7.97
N LYS A 132 3.80 -14.97 9.25
CA LYS A 132 2.84 -14.49 10.24
C LYS A 132 3.36 -13.22 10.88
N ALA A 133 2.48 -12.36 11.37
CA ALA A 133 2.89 -11.19 12.12
C ALA A 133 2.22 -11.12 13.49
N HIS A 134 2.94 -10.47 14.41
CA HIS A 134 2.48 -10.16 15.75
C HIS A 134 2.72 -8.70 16.07
N MET A 135 1.73 -8.04 16.70
CA MET A 135 1.88 -6.68 17.20
C MET A 135 2.72 -6.69 18.47
N MET A 136 3.73 -5.83 18.51
CA MET A 136 4.63 -5.69 19.65
C MET A 136 4.20 -4.52 20.52
N HIS A 137 4.46 -4.60 21.84
CA HIS A 137 4.13 -3.52 22.79
C HIS A 137 5.02 -2.28 22.67
N ARG A 138 6.08 -2.33 21.86
CA ARG A 138 7.01 -1.23 21.64
C ARG A 138 7.36 -1.12 20.17
N LEU A 139 7.69 0.09 19.77
CA LEU A 139 8.17 0.41 18.43
C LEU A 139 9.36 -0.50 18.07
N GLN A 140 9.31 -1.07 16.90
CA GLN A 140 10.38 -1.86 16.30
C GLN A 140 11.45 -0.93 15.69
N PRO A 141 12.46 -1.41 14.99
CA PRO A 141 13.41 -0.54 14.32
C PRO A 141 12.71 0.60 13.59
N PHE A 142 13.29 1.79 13.73
CA PHE A 142 12.64 3.03 13.29
C PHE A 142 13.68 3.94 12.64
N GLY A 143 13.36 4.51 11.49
CA GLY A 143 14.20 5.48 10.83
C GLY A 143 14.32 5.29 9.32
N TYR A 144 15.29 5.98 8.76
CA TYR A 144 15.62 5.84 7.34
C TYR A 144 16.52 4.63 7.12
N VAL A 145 16.17 3.84 6.11
CA VAL A 145 16.91 2.65 5.70
C VAL A 145 17.19 2.73 4.19
N THR A 146 18.17 1.97 3.76
CA THR A 146 18.42 1.75 2.33
C THR A 146 18.04 0.31 2.02
N LEU A 147 17.09 0.12 1.13
CA LEU A 147 16.70 -1.19 0.63
C LEU A 147 17.52 -1.52 -0.61
N THR A 148 17.95 -2.77 -0.71
CA THR A 148 18.63 -3.33 -1.89
C THR A 148 17.72 -4.38 -2.51
N ALA A 149 17.44 -4.27 -3.80
CA ALA A 149 16.66 -5.27 -4.51
C ALA A 149 17.42 -6.60 -4.65
N ASN A 150 16.84 -7.68 -4.16
CA ASN A 150 17.43 -9.03 -4.28
C ASN A 150 17.10 -9.70 -5.62
N CYS A 151 16.16 -9.13 -6.38
CA CYS A 151 15.79 -9.56 -7.74
C CYS A 151 15.09 -8.40 -8.46
N ASP A 152 14.94 -8.53 -9.76
CA ASP A 152 14.08 -7.62 -10.55
C ASP A 152 12.67 -7.61 -9.98
N ASN A 153 12.13 -6.41 -9.78
CA ASN A 153 10.78 -6.22 -9.27
C ASN A 153 10.11 -4.99 -9.91
N LEU A 154 8.89 -4.66 -9.48
CA LEU A 154 8.11 -3.57 -10.04
C LEU A 154 8.77 -2.19 -9.89
N LEU A 155 9.59 -1.97 -8.87
CA LEU A 155 10.17 -0.68 -8.54
C LEU A 155 11.62 -0.52 -9.03
N CYS A 156 12.40 -1.61 -9.09
CA CYS A 156 13.83 -1.56 -9.37
C CYS A 156 14.39 -2.89 -9.88
N LYS A 157 15.59 -2.84 -10.42
CA LYS A 157 16.37 -4.00 -10.87
C LYS A 157 17.16 -4.62 -9.71
N GLU A 158 17.53 -5.89 -9.86
CA GLU A 158 18.42 -6.56 -8.92
C GLU A 158 19.71 -5.74 -8.67
N GLY A 159 20.06 -5.59 -7.39
CA GLY A 159 21.21 -4.81 -6.94
C GLY A 159 20.99 -3.30 -6.85
N GLU A 160 19.88 -2.76 -7.35
CA GLU A 160 19.57 -1.34 -7.17
C GLU A 160 19.17 -1.05 -5.73
N ASN A 161 19.50 0.17 -5.29
CA ASN A 161 19.22 0.65 -3.94
C ASN A 161 18.25 1.82 -3.98
N PHE A 162 17.34 1.86 -3.03
CA PHE A 162 16.47 3.02 -2.84
C PHE A 162 16.25 3.34 -1.35
N PRO A 163 16.09 4.63 -0.99
CA PRO A 163 15.82 5.02 0.38
C PRO A 163 14.39 4.67 0.76
N ALA A 164 14.22 4.22 1.99
CA ALA A 164 12.91 3.95 2.58
C ALA A 164 12.85 4.46 4.01
N HIS A 165 11.66 4.50 4.59
CA HIS A 165 11.44 4.82 5.98
C HIS A 165 10.74 3.66 6.66
N GLU A 166 11.30 3.20 7.77
CA GLU A 166 10.77 2.13 8.59
C GLU A 166 10.11 2.69 9.83
N PHE A 167 8.86 2.34 10.05
CA PHE A 167 8.08 2.73 11.23
C PHE A 167 6.95 1.74 11.46
N HIS A 168 7.10 0.81 12.39
CA HIS A 168 6.08 -0.20 12.67
C HIS A 168 6.17 -0.74 14.09
N TYR A 169 5.07 -1.32 14.57
CA TYR A 169 4.99 -2.08 15.82
C TYR A 169 4.90 -3.59 15.57
N ALA A 170 4.60 -4.01 14.34
CA ALA A 170 4.48 -5.42 14.01
C ALA A 170 5.86 -6.06 13.79
N GLN A 171 5.97 -7.34 14.11
CA GLN A 171 7.09 -8.20 13.75
C GLN A 171 6.57 -9.36 12.92
N ALA A 172 7.10 -9.52 11.70
CA ALA A 172 6.85 -10.69 10.88
C ALA A 172 7.82 -11.82 11.27
N VAL A 173 7.31 -13.04 11.27
CA VAL A 173 8.06 -14.27 11.54
C VAL A 173 7.66 -15.33 10.52
N ASP A 174 8.64 -16.10 10.07
CA ASP A 174 8.47 -17.26 9.16
C ASP A 174 7.87 -18.45 9.86
#